data_d067cf1252a761f7e879f05106c1e529
#
_entry.id   d067cf1252a761f7e879f05106c1e529
#
_cell.length_a   1.000
_cell.length_b   1.000
_cell.length_c   1.000
_cell.angle_alpha   90.00
_cell.angle_beta   90.00
_cell.angle_gamma   90.00
#
_symmetry.space_group_name_H-M   'P 1'
#
loop_
_entity.id
_entity.type
_entity.pdbx_description
1 polymer ?
#
loop_
_entity_poly.entity_id
_entity_poly.type
_entity_poly.pdbx_seq_one_letter_code
_entity_poly.pdbx_strand_id
1 'polypeptide(L)'
;AKVGPWLEQKGLNNKQRLWQDLHVEKGWETAFEAVLRERVTALQAADLNEAIRLAQDAPPSRLAFYSASSIATTETSASGLTSLISRVQIKDNAIRAVMQEWLGNVFIADSLEDAMRRREQLPQGGVLLVKEGHIVSRVGLQLYAEDSEQAGLLARSQEIENLDLQLKAQQLI
;
A
#
# COMPACT_ATOMS: atom_id res chain seq x y z
N ALA A 1 3.83 -14.66 -12.03
CA ALA A 1 4.82 -15.67 -12.42
C ALA A 1 5.83 -15.17 -13.43
N LYS A 2 5.43 -14.32 -14.38
CA LYS A 2 6.33 -13.79 -15.42
C LYS A 2 7.19 -12.63 -14.94
N VAL A 3 6.82 -11.97 -13.85
CA VAL A 3 7.55 -10.81 -13.30
C VAL A 3 8.88 -11.24 -12.70
N GLY A 4 8.93 -12.39 -12.01
CA GLY A 4 10.16 -12.87 -11.36
C GLY A 4 11.35 -12.98 -12.29
N PRO A 5 11.25 -13.73 -13.40
CA PRO A 5 12.34 -13.82 -14.38
C PRO A 5 12.72 -12.45 -14.98
N TRP A 6 11.76 -11.58 -15.25
CA TRP A 6 12.03 -10.25 -15.76
C TRP A 6 12.84 -9.43 -14.74
N LEU A 7 12.49 -9.52 -13.44
CA LEU A 7 13.23 -8.84 -12.38
C LEU A 7 14.65 -9.33 -12.27
N GLU A 8 14.88 -10.64 -12.39
CA GLU A 8 16.22 -11.22 -12.37
C GLU A 8 17.05 -10.71 -13.53
N GLN A 9 16.47 -10.69 -14.73
CA GLN A 9 17.13 -10.21 -15.93
C GLN A 9 17.57 -8.75 -15.79
N LYS A 10 16.78 -7.93 -15.11
CA LYS A 10 17.06 -6.51 -14.89
C LYS A 10 17.88 -6.23 -13.63
N GLY A 11 18.23 -7.28 -12.86
CA GLY A 11 18.98 -7.12 -11.62
C GLY A 11 18.20 -6.48 -10.49
N LEU A 12 16.87 -6.61 -10.49
CA LEU A 12 15.98 -5.96 -9.54
C LEU A 12 15.44 -6.90 -8.46
N ASN A 13 15.75 -8.19 -8.52
CA ASN A 13 15.20 -9.19 -7.60
C ASN A 13 15.63 -9.00 -6.14
N ASN A 14 16.72 -8.25 -5.90
CA ASN A 14 17.21 -7.96 -4.55
C ASN A 14 16.77 -6.59 -4.03
N LYS A 15 16.00 -5.83 -4.81
CA LYS A 15 15.51 -4.52 -4.37
C LYS A 15 14.47 -4.67 -3.26
N GLN A 16 14.52 -3.77 -2.28
CA GLN A 16 13.55 -3.75 -1.19
C GLN A 16 12.16 -3.38 -1.73
N ARG A 17 11.16 -4.09 -1.23
CA ARG A 17 9.77 -3.86 -1.61
C ARG A 17 9.02 -3.12 -0.53
N LEU A 18 8.07 -2.30 -0.94
CA LEU A 18 7.32 -1.44 -0.02
C LEU A 18 6.68 -2.23 1.13
N TRP A 19 6.04 -3.37 0.82
CA TRP A 19 5.30 -4.14 1.84
C TRP A 19 6.19 -4.63 2.99
N GLN A 20 7.50 -4.76 2.77
CA GLN A 20 8.43 -5.24 3.80
C GLN A 20 8.58 -4.27 4.97
N ASP A 21 8.30 -2.99 4.74
CA ASP A 21 8.39 -1.94 5.76
C ASP A 21 7.05 -1.59 6.39
N LEU A 22 5.96 -2.23 5.96
CA LEU A 22 4.62 -1.91 6.43
C LEU A 22 4.15 -2.92 7.48
N HIS A 23 3.61 -2.40 8.58
CA HIS A 23 2.93 -3.19 9.61
C HIS A 23 1.48 -2.73 9.68
N VAL A 24 0.62 -3.39 8.94
CA VAL A 24 -0.79 -3.03 8.83
C VAL A 24 -1.58 -3.61 10.00
N GLU A 25 -2.46 -2.81 10.60
CA GLU A 25 -3.35 -3.27 11.66
C GLU A 25 -4.24 -4.41 11.15
N LYS A 26 -4.40 -5.44 12.00
CA LYS A 26 -5.18 -6.63 11.64
C LYS A 26 -6.59 -6.26 11.20
N GLY A 27 -7.01 -6.80 10.07
CA GLY A 27 -8.30 -6.53 9.48
C GLY A 27 -8.29 -5.47 8.38
N TRP A 28 -7.18 -4.70 8.25
CA TRP A 28 -7.06 -3.64 7.24
C TRP A 28 -6.17 -4.02 6.06
N GLU A 29 -5.66 -5.27 6.01
CA GLU A 29 -4.75 -5.72 4.95
C GLU A 29 -5.38 -5.60 3.57
N THR A 30 -6.61 -6.10 3.43
CA THR A 30 -7.35 -6.04 2.16
C THR A 30 -7.57 -4.60 1.70
N ALA A 31 -7.88 -3.70 2.65
CA ALA A 31 -8.09 -2.29 2.35
C ALA A 31 -6.83 -1.64 1.78
N PHE A 32 -5.66 -1.90 2.40
CA PHE A 32 -4.39 -1.37 1.90
C PHE A 32 -4.07 -1.91 0.50
N GLU A 33 -4.30 -3.21 0.28
CA GLU A 33 -4.07 -3.80 -1.04
C GLU A 33 -4.99 -3.20 -2.10
N ALA A 34 -6.25 -2.97 -1.76
CA ALA A 34 -7.23 -2.41 -2.68
C ALA A 34 -6.85 -1.01 -3.15
N VAL A 35 -6.34 -0.17 -2.25
CA VAL A 35 -5.99 1.21 -2.57
C VAL A 35 -4.59 1.35 -3.17
N LEU A 36 -3.64 0.55 -2.71
CA LEU A 36 -2.26 0.60 -3.22
C LEU A 36 -2.10 -0.15 -4.53
N ARG A 37 -2.80 -1.27 -4.70
CA ARG A 37 -2.74 -2.12 -5.89
C ARG A 37 -1.29 -2.56 -6.15
N GLU A 38 -0.75 -2.35 -7.36
CA GLU A 38 0.63 -2.70 -7.72
C GLU A 38 1.68 -2.00 -6.86
N ARG A 39 1.34 -0.92 -6.17
CA ARG A 39 2.27 -0.22 -5.28
C ARG A 39 2.60 -0.99 -4.01
N VAL A 40 1.80 -2.00 -3.65
CA VAL A 40 2.11 -2.89 -2.51
C VAL A 40 3.48 -3.56 -2.71
N THR A 41 3.76 -3.96 -3.93
CA THR A 41 5.03 -4.61 -4.31
C THR A 41 6.01 -3.64 -4.96
N ALA A 42 5.82 -2.34 -4.78
CA ALA A 42 6.69 -1.33 -5.36
C ALA A 42 8.14 -1.54 -4.93
N LEU A 43 9.06 -1.37 -5.87
CA LEU A 43 10.48 -1.55 -5.66
C LEU A 43 11.15 -0.22 -5.34
N GLN A 44 12.08 -0.25 -4.40
CA GLN A 44 12.85 0.94 -4.07
C GLN A 44 13.82 1.26 -5.20
N ALA A 45 13.85 2.52 -5.62
CA ALA A 45 14.83 3.05 -6.55
C ALA A 45 15.55 4.22 -5.88
N ALA A 46 16.87 4.31 -6.07
CA ALA A 46 17.63 5.45 -5.55
C ALA A 46 17.17 6.75 -6.20
N ASP A 47 16.87 6.69 -7.49
CA ASP A 47 16.32 7.78 -8.29
C ASP A 47 15.31 7.20 -9.28
N LEU A 48 14.15 7.82 -9.39
CA LEU A 48 13.11 7.37 -10.33
C LEU A 48 13.59 7.44 -11.79
N ASN A 49 14.56 8.28 -12.09
CA ASN A 49 15.17 8.34 -13.43
C ASN A 49 15.83 7.02 -13.84
N GLU A 50 16.30 6.23 -12.88
CA GLU A 50 16.83 4.90 -13.17
C GLU A 50 15.77 3.97 -13.74
N ALA A 51 14.52 4.13 -13.31
CA ALA A 51 13.42 3.28 -13.73
C ALA A 51 12.91 3.61 -15.14
N ILE A 52 13.23 4.78 -15.66
CA ILE A 52 12.77 5.20 -17.00
C ILE A 52 13.24 4.24 -18.09
N ARG A 53 14.47 3.75 -17.96
CA ARG A 53 15.06 2.82 -18.94
C ARG A 53 14.28 1.51 -19.04
N LEU A 54 13.60 1.14 -17.96
CA LEU A 54 12.82 -0.10 -17.90
C LEU A 54 11.53 0.00 -18.72
N ALA A 55 11.07 1.21 -19.00
CA ALA A 55 9.89 1.42 -19.82
C ALA A 55 10.07 0.99 -21.27
N GLN A 56 11.33 0.94 -21.75
CA GLN A 56 11.64 0.48 -23.11
C GLN A 56 11.53 -1.03 -23.25
N ASP A 57 11.69 -1.76 -22.16
CA ASP A 57 11.50 -3.20 -22.11
C ASP A 57 10.48 -3.47 -21.00
N ALA A 58 9.22 -3.23 -21.30
CA ALA A 58 8.16 -3.20 -20.32
C ALA A 58 8.02 -4.50 -19.55
N PRO A 59 7.72 -4.43 -18.24
CA PRO A 59 7.50 -5.64 -17.44
C PRO A 59 6.24 -6.39 -17.93
N PRO A 60 6.17 -7.71 -17.69
CA PRO A 60 5.03 -8.51 -18.13
C PRO A 60 3.75 -8.25 -17.35
N SER A 61 3.82 -7.50 -16.25
CA SER A 61 2.66 -7.05 -15.49
C SER A 61 2.94 -5.69 -14.88
N ARG A 62 1.92 -5.10 -14.27
CA ARG A 62 2.06 -3.78 -13.66
C ARG A 62 3.11 -3.79 -12.56
N LEU A 63 3.99 -2.82 -12.58
CA LEU A 63 5.07 -2.69 -11.63
C LEU A 63 5.22 -1.22 -11.24
N ALA A 64 5.41 -0.97 -9.95
CA ALA A 64 5.60 0.38 -9.43
C ALA A 64 6.98 0.52 -8.80
N PHE A 65 7.50 1.73 -8.81
CA PHE A 65 8.74 2.09 -8.14
C PHE A 65 8.47 3.25 -7.19
N TYR A 66 9.22 3.30 -6.09
CA TYR A 66 9.20 4.45 -5.20
C TYR A 66 10.62 4.91 -4.91
N SER A 67 10.77 6.20 -4.68
CA SER A 67 12.02 6.79 -4.24
C SER A 67 11.79 7.51 -2.92
N ALA A 68 12.64 7.24 -1.96
CA ALA A 68 12.59 7.85 -0.64
C ALA A 68 13.24 9.24 -0.65
N SER A 69 13.02 10.02 -1.69
CA SER A 69 13.51 11.39 -1.74
C SER A 69 12.75 12.28 -0.77
N SER A 70 13.43 13.27 -0.22
CA SER A 70 12.90 14.17 0.79
C SER A 70 11.93 15.20 0.19
N ILE A 71 10.82 14.75 -0.37
CA ILE A 71 9.74 15.66 -0.73
C ILE A 71 8.98 15.96 0.56
N ALA A 72 8.92 17.22 0.93
CA ALA A 72 8.13 17.62 2.09
C ALA A 72 6.66 17.37 1.81
N THR A 73 6.07 16.44 2.55
CA THR A 73 4.64 16.16 2.45
C THR A 73 3.89 17.05 3.42
N THR A 74 2.89 17.76 2.92
CA THR A 74 1.95 18.50 3.75
C THR A 74 0.87 17.54 4.21
N GLU A 75 0.68 17.44 5.53
CA GLU A 75 -0.44 16.68 6.05
C GLU A 75 -1.74 17.39 5.68
N THR A 76 -2.58 16.69 4.93
CA THR A 76 -3.91 17.18 4.64
C THR A 76 -4.84 16.70 5.74
N SER A 77 -5.17 17.57 6.68
CA SER A 77 -6.15 17.23 7.70
C SER A 77 -7.54 17.59 7.19
N ALA A 78 -8.34 16.58 6.89
CA ALA A 78 -9.76 16.79 6.67
C ALA A 78 -10.47 16.66 8.03
N SER A 79 -11.21 17.68 8.42
CA SER A 79 -11.90 17.74 9.68
C SER A 79 -12.90 16.58 9.82
N GLY A 80 -12.76 15.80 10.89
CA GLY A 80 -13.72 14.73 11.23
C GLY A 80 -13.49 13.40 10.53
N LEU A 81 -12.47 13.29 9.65
CA LEU A 81 -12.16 12.04 8.96
C LEU A 81 -10.86 11.44 9.49
N THR A 82 -10.83 10.11 9.62
CA THR A 82 -9.65 9.39 10.07
C THR A 82 -8.84 8.91 8.87
N SER A 83 -7.54 9.18 8.87
CA SER A 83 -6.65 8.78 7.77
C SER A 83 -6.37 7.28 7.82
N LEU A 84 -6.29 6.67 6.63
CA LEU A 84 -5.88 5.27 6.50
C LEU A 84 -4.48 5.02 7.08
N ILE A 85 -3.58 6.00 7.00
CA ILE A 85 -2.20 5.87 7.50
C ILE A 85 -2.19 5.57 9.00
N SER A 86 -3.22 5.97 9.76
CA SER A 86 -3.33 5.65 11.18
C SER A 86 -3.44 4.14 11.46
N ARG A 87 -3.71 3.32 10.44
CA ARG A 87 -3.88 1.86 10.55
C ARG A 87 -2.63 1.09 10.14
N VAL A 88 -1.50 1.76 9.92
CA VAL A 88 -0.25 1.12 9.57
C VAL A 88 0.88 1.71 10.41
N GLN A 89 1.80 0.85 10.83
CA GLN A 89 3.03 1.27 11.51
C GLN A 89 4.17 1.20 10.50
N ILE A 90 4.94 2.28 10.41
CA ILE A 90 6.06 2.41 9.49
C ILE A 90 7.26 2.90 10.29
N LYS A 91 8.32 2.10 10.32
CA LYS A 91 9.53 2.43 11.10
C LYS A 91 10.42 3.42 10.39
N ASP A 92 10.51 3.33 9.06
CA ASP A 92 11.37 4.19 8.25
C ASP A 92 10.64 5.49 7.91
N ASN A 93 11.19 6.62 8.31
CA ASN A 93 10.59 7.94 8.05
C ASN A 93 10.49 8.25 6.56
N ALA A 94 11.44 7.76 5.75
CA ALA A 94 11.40 7.97 4.30
C ALA A 94 10.23 7.21 3.66
N ILE A 95 9.98 5.97 4.11
CA ILE A 95 8.82 5.20 3.66
C ILE A 95 7.52 5.84 4.13
N ARG A 96 7.52 6.38 5.34
CA ARG A 96 6.35 7.11 5.85
C ARG A 96 6.00 8.30 4.96
N ALA A 97 6.99 9.05 4.49
CA ALA A 97 6.78 10.18 3.58
C ALA A 97 6.17 9.71 2.25
N VAL A 98 6.65 8.60 1.70
CA VAL A 98 6.08 7.99 0.48
C VAL A 98 4.61 7.61 0.70
N MET A 99 4.31 6.98 1.83
CA MET A 99 2.93 6.57 2.16
C MET A 99 2.02 7.77 2.37
N GLN A 100 2.50 8.84 3.00
CA GLN A 100 1.74 10.07 3.17
C GLN A 100 1.42 10.72 1.82
N GLU A 101 2.37 10.71 0.89
CA GLU A 101 2.14 11.23 -0.46
C GLU A 101 1.08 10.40 -1.20
N TRP A 102 1.17 9.08 -1.13
CA TRP A 102 0.25 8.19 -1.84
C TRP A 102 -1.12 8.09 -1.18
N LEU A 103 -1.20 8.15 0.15
CA LEU A 103 -2.41 7.89 0.92
C LEU A 103 -2.89 9.10 1.72
N GLY A 104 -2.32 10.26 1.50
CA GLY A 104 -2.68 11.46 2.28
C GLY A 104 -4.15 11.85 2.16
N ASN A 105 -4.81 11.52 1.06
CA ASN A 105 -6.22 11.80 0.82
C ASN A 105 -7.10 10.53 0.94
N VAL A 106 -6.59 9.47 1.55
CA VAL A 106 -7.35 8.25 1.78
C VAL A 106 -7.77 8.21 3.25
N PHE A 107 -9.07 8.14 3.47
CA PHE A 107 -9.68 8.10 4.81
C PHE A 107 -10.44 6.80 4.99
N ILE A 108 -10.78 6.45 6.22
CA ILE A 108 -11.45 5.19 6.54
C ILE A 108 -12.88 5.42 7.00
N ALA A 109 -13.73 4.43 6.77
CA ALA A 109 -15.10 4.39 7.26
C ALA A 109 -15.38 3.00 7.83
N ASP A 110 -16.36 2.94 8.74
CA ASP A 110 -16.70 1.68 9.42
C ASP A 110 -17.50 0.73 8.54
N SER A 111 -18.27 1.26 7.60
CA SER A 111 -19.10 0.48 6.68
C SER A 111 -19.27 1.23 5.38
N LEU A 112 -19.76 0.52 4.35
CA LEU A 112 -20.02 1.13 3.07
C LEU A 112 -21.13 2.19 3.18
N GLU A 113 -22.13 1.95 3.99
CA GLU A 113 -23.20 2.92 4.24
C GLU A 113 -22.66 4.18 4.94
N ASP A 114 -21.77 4.00 5.92
CA ASP A 114 -21.11 5.12 6.59
C ASP A 114 -20.26 5.94 5.60
N ALA A 115 -19.53 5.26 4.74
CA ALA A 115 -18.73 5.92 3.71
C ALA A 115 -19.61 6.75 2.76
N MET A 116 -20.74 6.20 2.35
CA MET A 116 -21.67 6.92 1.47
C MET A 116 -22.26 8.17 2.12
N ARG A 117 -22.55 8.11 3.42
CA ARG A 117 -23.05 9.28 4.17
C ARG A 117 -21.99 10.38 4.30
N ARG A 118 -20.72 9.99 4.45
CA ARG A 118 -19.64 10.92 4.77
C ARG A 118 -18.88 11.41 3.55
N ARG A 119 -19.22 10.95 2.34
CA ARG A 119 -18.48 11.29 1.12
C ARG A 119 -18.44 12.77 0.81
N GLU A 120 -19.46 13.53 1.22
CA GLU A 120 -19.50 14.98 1.02
C GLU A 120 -18.44 15.73 1.84
N GLN A 121 -17.93 15.11 2.90
CA GLN A 121 -16.87 15.68 3.74
C GLN A 121 -15.48 15.50 3.13
N LEU A 122 -15.36 14.71 2.06
CA LEU A 122 -14.06 14.45 1.42
C LEU A 122 -13.50 15.69 0.75
N PRO A 123 -12.19 15.94 0.87
CA PRO A 123 -11.52 16.94 0.05
C PRO A 123 -11.48 16.49 -1.41
N GLN A 124 -11.14 17.42 -2.30
CA GLN A 124 -10.99 17.09 -3.71
C GLN A 124 -9.93 15.98 -3.88
N GLY A 125 -10.30 14.94 -4.63
CA GLY A 125 -9.43 13.78 -4.83
C GLY A 125 -9.37 12.81 -3.66
N GLY A 126 -10.10 13.09 -2.56
CA GLY A 126 -10.14 12.19 -1.41
C GLY A 126 -11.06 11.01 -1.62
N VAL A 127 -10.80 9.94 -0.89
CA VAL A 127 -11.62 8.71 -0.92
C VAL A 127 -11.82 8.18 0.49
N LEU A 128 -12.92 7.45 0.69
CA LEU A 128 -13.19 6.69 1.91
C LEU A 128 -13.06 5.20 1.59
N LEU A 129 -12.37 4.50 2.47
CA LEU A 129 -12.03 3.09 2.30
C LEU A 129 -12.61 2.29 3.46
N VAL A 130 -13.21 1.16 3.15
CA VAL A 130 -13.72 0.22 4.16
C VAL A 130 -12.83 -1.02 4.20
N LYS A 131 -12.93 -1.81 5.28
CA LYS A 131 -12.07 -2.99 5.49
C LYS A 131 -12.14 -4.00 4.35
N GLU A 132 -13.30 -4.15 3.74
CA GLU A 132 -13.52 -5.06 2.63
C GLU A 132 -12.81 -4.62 1.34
N GLY A 133 -12.28 -3.39 1.31
CA GLY A 133 -11.53 -2.87 0.18
C GLY A 133 -12.35 -2.00 -0.77
N HIS A 134 -13.62 -1.79 -0.50
CA HIS A 134 -14.44 -0.91 -1.32
C HIS A 134 -14.03 0.55 -1.12
N ILE A 135 -14.06 1.33 -2.17
CA ILE A 135 -13.59 2.72 -2.19
C ILE A 135 -14.72 3.63 -2.62
N VAL A 136 -15.00 4.65 -1.81
CA VAL A 136 -16.03 5.65 -2.10
C VAL A 136 -15.36 7.01 -2.30
N SER A 137 -15.64 7.66 -3.42
CA SER A 137 -15.24 9.04 -3.67
C SER A 137 -16.46 9.95 -3.69
N ARG A 138 -16.25 11.25 -3.89
CA ARG A 138 -17.36 12.19 -4.00
C ARG A 138 -18.27 11.89 -5.19
N VAL A 139 -17.75 11.23 -6.21
CA VAL A 139 -18.46 10.98 -7.48
C VAL A 139 -18.54 9.51 -7.86
N GLY A 140 -17.96 8.60 -7.09
CA GLY A 140 -17.87 7.21 -7.52
C GLY A 140 -17.82 6.22 -6.38
N LEU A 141 -18.05 4.96 -6.74
CA LEU A 141 -17.95 3.81 -5.86
C LEU A 141 -17.22 2.71 -6.61
N GLN A 142 -16.13 2.19 -6.02
CA GLN A 142 -15.37 1.07 -6.56
C GLN A 142 -15.54 -0.12 -5.64
N LEU A 143 -16.06 -1.21 -6.17
CA LEU A 143 -16.20 -2.45 -5.44
C LEU A 143 -14.95 -3.29 -5.63
N TYR A 144 -14.41 -3.79 -4.51
CA TYR A 144 -13.20 -4.61 -4.52
C TYR A 144 -13.57 -6.08 -4.68
N ALA A 145 -12.76 -6.80 -5.44
CA ALA A 145 -12.81 -8.25 -5.54
C ALA A 145 -11.38 -8.78 -5.68
N GLU A 146 -11.12 -9.93 -5.09
CA GLU A 146 -9.82 -10.58 -5.18
C GLU A 146 -9.69 -11.28 -6.55
N ASP A 147 -9.02 -10.60 -7.47
CA ASP A 147 -8.85 -11.12 -8.83
C ASP A 147 -7.39 -11.11 -9.31
N SER A 148 -6.44 -10.82 -8.44
CA SER A 148 -5.03 -10.71 -8.82
C SER A 148 -4.14 -11.64 -7.99
N GLU A 149 -2.94 -11.95 -8.54
CA GLU A 149 -1.93 -12.73 -7.83
C GLU A 149 -1.42 -12.02 -6.56
N GLN A 150 -1.63 -10.71 -6.47
CA GLN A 150 -1.20 -9.90 -5.33
C GLN A 150 -2.23 -9.88 -4.21
N ALA A 151 -3.44 -10.37 -4.46
CA ALA A 151 -4.49 -10.41 -3.44
C ALA A 151 -4.06 -11.24 -2.23
N GLY A 152 -4.24 -10.69 -1.05
CA GLY A 152 -3.88 -11.35 0.20
C GLY A 152 -2.39 -11.31 0.57
N LEU A 153 -1.56 -10.61 -0.23
CA LEU A 153 -0.11 -10.56 0.02
C LEU A 153 0.22 -9.99 1.40
N LEU A 154 -0.38 -8.88 1.79
CA LEU A 154 -0.12 -8.26 3.09
C LEU A 154 -0.55 -9.16 4.25
N ALA A 155 -1.71 -9.78 4.13
CA ALA A 155 -2.20 -10.70 5.16
C ALA A 155 -1.28 -11.90 5.31
N ARG A 156 -0.85 -12.51 4.20
CA ARG A 156 0.06 -13.66 4.22
C ARG A 156 1.42 -13.30 4.78
N SER A 157 1.98 -12.15 4.41
CA SER A 157 3.30 -11.74 4.89
C SER A 157 3.29 -11.46 6.38
N GLN A 158 2.24 -10.85 6.91
CA GLN A 158 2.10 -10.59 8.36
C GLN A 158 1.90 -11.88 9.14
N GLU A 159 1.14 -12.82 8.59
CA GLU A 159 0.96 -14.13 9.22
C GLU A 159 2.29 -14.88 9.33
N ILE A 160 3.08 -14.89 8.25
CA ILE A 160 4.40 -15.51 8.25
C ILE A 160 5.31 -14.87 9.31
N GLU A 161 5.32 -13.54 9.40
CA GLU A 161 6.10 -12.83 10.40
C GLU A 161 5.68 -13.19 11.83
N ASN A 162 4.37 -13.25 12.08
CA ASN A 162 3.84 -13.62 13.38
C ASN A 162 4.22 -15.06 13.77
N LEU A 163 4.12 -15.99 12.81
CA LEU A 163 4.50 -17.39 13.05
C LEU A 163 5.99 -17.50 13.32
N ASP A 164 6.83 -16.76 12.61
CA ASP A 164 8.27 -16.75 12.82
C ASP A 164 8.63 -16.22 14.22
N LEU A 165 7.94 -15.15 14.67
CA LEU A 165 8.13 -14.63 16.02
C LEU A 165 7.72 -15.66 17.09
N GLN A 166 6.61 -16.37 16.89
CA GLN A 166 6.15 -17.42 17.81
C GLN A 166 7.15 -18.57 17.87
N LEU A 167 7.69 -18.97 16.73
CA LEU A 167 8.69 -20.04 16.67
C LEU A 167 9.95 -19.65 17.42
N LYS A 168 10.44 -18.44 17.24
CA LYS A 168 11.60 -17.94 17.96
C LYS A 168 11.36 -17.89 19.48
N ALA A 169 10.17 -17.48 19.90
CA ALA A 169 9.81 -17.46 21.32
C ALA A 169 9.81 -18.88 21.91
N GLN A 170 9.33 -19.88 21.17
CA GLN A 170 9.35 -21.27 21.63
C GLN A 170 10.76 -21.84 21.72
N GLN A 171 11.67 -21.42 20.85
CA GLN A 171 13.06 -21.88 20.88
C GLN A 171 13.86 -21.33 22.05
N LEU A 172 13.40 -20.24 22.66
CA LEU A 172 14.06 -19.59 23.80
C LEU A 172 13.66 -20.20 25.15
N ILE A 173 12.75 -21.16 25.20
CA ILE A 173 12.29 -21.81 26.44
C ILE A 173 13.20 -22.98 26.80
#